data_41dd4a9f352bb368cfa245ad53bf082b
#
_entry.id   41dd4a9f352bb368cfa245ad53bf082b
#
_cell.length_a   1.000
_cell.length_b   1.000
_cell.length_c   1.000
_cell.angle_alpha   90.00
_cell.angle_beta   90.00
_cell.angle_gamma   90.00
#
_symmetry.space_group_name_H-M   'P 1'
#
loop_
_entity.id
_entity.type
_entity.pdbx_description
1 polymer ?
#
loop_
_entity_poly.entity_id
_entity_poly.type
_entity_poly.pdbx_seq_one_letter_code
_entity_poly.pdbx_strand_id
1 'polypeptide(L)'
;ARHLWSGGDDGQGSFDYQGRQFAVRGRLDVPPLPQGHPIIIQAGDSTQGREFAARSADAIFTRHGSLAEGQAFYADVKARLPKYGRAEHDLKILPGVGFVLGDTPEEAAERHAEVRRQQVSLQTAIVLLEQLWNRDLSGFDPDGPLPDFDPDVSATTVAKGRTRQHDDTLATARQWRELSRRENLGIRDLIIKVTGRQQFVGTPAQVAEDMNRYVQQNASDGFILVPHLIPSGIEEFVD
;
A
#
# COMPACT_ATOMS: atom_id res chain seq x y z
N ALA A 1 -6.40 -19.11 15.48
CA ALA A 1 -6.49 -19.63 14.11
C ALA A 1 -5.44 -20.75 13.87
N ARG A 2 -4.15 -20.52 14.13
CA ARG A 2 -3.09 -21.55 13.88
C ARG A 2 -3.41 -22.89 14.55
N HIS A 3 -3.87 -22.87 15.81
CA HIS A 3 -4.28 -24.07 16.55
C HIS A 3 -5.35 -24.90 15.82
N LEU A 4 -6.31 -24.28 15.16
CA LEU A 4 -7.34 -24.97 14.38
C LEU A 4 -6.75 -25.77 13.21
N TRP A 5 -5.80 -25.17 12.50
CA TRP A 5 -5.14 -25.79 11.36
C TRP A 5 -4.18 -26.92 11.74
N SER A 6 -3.70 -26.93 12.99
CA SER A 6 -2.86 -28.00 13.53
C SER A 6 -3.63 -29.17 14.14
N GLY A 7 -4.95 -29.21 13.96
CA GLY A 7 -5.81 -30.30 14.42
C GLY A 7 -6.70 -29.96 15.62
N GLY A 8 -6.68 -28.73 16.12
CA GLY A 8 -7.54 -28.30 17.24
C GLY A 8 -7.19 -28.97 18.57
N ASP A 9 -8.21 -29.08 19.45
CA ASP A 9 -8.04 -29.59 20.81
C ASP A 9 -7.88 -31.13 20.86
N ASP A 10 -8.43 -31.83 19.88
CA ASP A 10 -8.47 -33.30 19.81
C ASP A 10 -7.63 -33.92 18.68
N GLY A 11 -6.89 -33.11 17.96
CA GLY A 11 -6.17 -33.53 16.74
C GLY A 11 -7.06 -33.81 15.53
N GLN A 12 -8.38 -33.65 15.65
CA GLN A 12 -9.39 -33.89 14.64
C GLN A 12 -10.14 -32.62 14.20
N GLY A 13 -9.63 -31.45 14.59
CA GLY A 13 -10.16 -30.15 14.21
C GLY A 13 -11.17 -29.52 15.16
N SER A 14 -11.50 -30.16 16.30
CA SER A 14 -12.40 -29.60 17.30
C SER A 14 -11.74 -28.44 18.06
N PHE A 15 -12.54 -27.46 18.43
CA PHE A 15 -12.07 -26.34 19.25
C PHE A 15 -13.19 -25.76 20.12
N ASP A 16 -12.80 -25.26 21.30
CA ASP A 16 -13.65 -24.46 22.18
C ASP A 16 -12.85 -23.21 22.60
N TYR A 17 -13.18 -22.08 22.01
CA TYR A 17 -12.53 -20.81 22.29
C TYR A 17 -13.43 -19.94 23.17
N GLN A 18 -12.93 -19.57 24.34
CA GLN A 18 -13.58 -18.63 25.27
C GLN A 18 -12.70 -17.38 25.39
N GLY A 19 -13.11 -16.30 24.75
CA GLY A 19 -12.42 -15.02 24.79
C GLY A 19 -13.28 -13.91 25.40
N ARG A 20 -12.68 -12.76 25.63
CA ARG A 20 -13.40 -11.61 26.22
C ARG A 20 -14.54 -11.10 25.34
N GLN A 21 -14.41 -11.20 24.03
CA GLN A 21 -15.38 -10.66 23.05
C GLN A 21 -16.22 -11.73 22.38
N PHE A 22 -15.68 -12.95 22.26
CA PHE A 22 -16.33 -14.05 21.55
C PHE A 22 -16.16 -15.35 22.31
N ALA A 23 -17.19 -16.18 22.27
CA ALA A 23 -17.15 -17.58 22.63
C ALA A 23 -17.55 -18.37 21.39
N VAL A 24 -16.66 -19.21 20.88
CA VAL A 24 -16.87 -19.96 19.64
C VAL A 24 -16.46 -21.40 19.85
N ARG A 25 -17.41 -22.33 19.59
CA ARG A 25 -17.18 -23.76 19.63
C ARG A 25 -17.52 -24.36 18.28
N GLY A 26 -16.69 -25.27 17.79
CA GLY A 26 -16.91 -25.92 16.49
C GLY A 26 -15.88 -26.94 16.14
N ARG A 27 -15.97 -27.39 14.89
CA ARG A 27 -15.01 -28.31 14.29
C ARG A 27 -14.62 -27.80 12.90
N LEU A 28 -13.33 -27.88 12.59
CA LEU A 28 -12.79 -27.60 11.27
C LEU A 28 -12.62 -28.91 10.51
N ASP A 29 -13.53 -29.21 9.57
CA ASP A 29 -13.54 -30.47 8.80
C ASP A 29 -12.69 -30.36 7.51
N VAL A 30 -11.50 -29.74 7.61
CA VAL A 30 -10.51 -29.73 6.52
C VAL A 30 -9.24 -30.44 6.97
N PRO A 31 -8.59 -31.21 6.07
CA PRO A 31 -7.34 -31.87 6.39
C PRO A 31 -6.28 -30.88 6.84
N PRO A 32 -5.43 -31.23 7.82
CA PRO A 32 -4.27 -30.43 8.17
C PRO A 32 -3.40 -30.15 6.94
N LEU A 33 -2.92 -28.92 6.82
CA LEU A 33 -2.00 -28.56 5.75
C LEU A 33 -0.60 -29.14 6.03
N PRO A 34 0.18 -29.53 5.01
CA PRO A 34 1.55 -30.01 5.19
C PRO A 34 2.44 -29.05 6.00
N GLN A 35 2.26 -27.72 5.83
CA GLN A 35 2.98 -26.70 6.58
C GLN A 35 2.31 -26.32 7.92
N GLY A 36 1.26 -27.03 8.33
CA GLY A 36 0.54 -26.81 9.60
C GLY A 36 -0.58 -25.78 9.54
N HIS A 37 -0.42 -24.66 8.84
CA HIS A 37 -1.45 -23.64 8.65
C HIS A 37 -1.25 -22.86 7.35
N PRO A 38 -2.28 -22.17 6.81
CA PRO A 38 -2.11 -21.27 5.68
C PRO A 38 -1.16 -20.13 6.03
N ILE A 39 -0.45 -19.61 5.02
CA ILE A 39 0.33 -18.40 5.16
C ILE A 39 -0.62 -17.25 5.53
N ILE A 40 -0.31 -16.55 6.60
CA ILE A 40 -1.11 -15.43 7.10
C ILE A 40 -0.46 -14.14 6.60
N ILE A 41 -1.15 -13.46 5.69
CA ILE A 41 -0.73 -12.14 5.20
C ILE A 41 -1.62 -11.08 5.85
N GLN A 42 -1.00 -10.09 6.45
CA GLN A 42 -1.67 -8.94 7.05
C GLN A 42 -1.43 -7.70 6.19
N ALA A 43 -2.47 -6.88 5.99
CA ALA A 43 -2.36 -5.59 5.31
C ALA A 43 -2.78 -4.48 6.28
N GLY A 44 -1.87 -3.55 6.58
CA GLY A 44 -2.15 -2.40 7.42
C GLY A 44 -0.91 -1.78 8.05
N ASP A 45 -0.76 -0.48 7.82
CA ASP A 45 0.43 0.29 8.18
C ASP A 45 0.26 1.04 9.53
N SER A 46 -0.92 0.97 10.16
CA SER A 46 -1.14 1.56 11.47
C SER A 46 -0.29 0.89 12.56
N THR A 47 -0.05 1.59 13.65
CA THR A 47 0.68 1.04 14.81
C THR A 47 0.07 -0.28 15.29
N GLN A 48 -1.27 -0.38 15.34
CA GLN A 48 -1.99 -1.60 15.69
C GLN A 48 -1.83 -2.70 14.64
N GLY A 49 -1.85 -2.33 13.35
CA GLY A 49 -1.62 -3.26 12.23
C GLY A 49 -0.22 -3.87 12.27
N ARG A 50 0.81 -3.05 12.47
CA ARG A 50 2.21 -3.50 12.62
C ARG A 50 2.38 -4.42 13.83
N GLU A 51 1.76 -4.08 14.97
CA GLU A 51 1.80 -4.90 16.19
C GLU A 51 1.11 -6.24 15.98
N PHE A 52 -0.04 -6.25 15.28
CA PHE A 52 -0.76 -7.48 14.95
C PHE A 52 0.06 -8.36 13.98
N ALA A 53 0.70 -7.76 12.96
CA ALA A 53 1.56 -8.48 12.04
C ALA A 53 2.76 -9.10 12.77
N ALA A 54 3.47 -8.34 13.58
CA ALA A 54 4.60 -8.82 14.36
C ALA A 54 4.23 -10.01 15.27
N ARG A 55 3.00 -10.00 15.82
CA ARG A 55 2.49 -11.09 16.67
C ARG A 55 2.12 -12.35 15.86
N SER A 56 1.52 -12.22 14.66
CA SER A 56 0.70 -13.29 14.10
C SER A 56 0.90 -13.57 12.62
N ALA A 57 1.42 -12.63 11.83
CA ALA A 57 1.51 -12.81 10.39
C ALA A 57 2.82 -13.46 9.94
N ASP A 58 2.79 -14.14 8.80
CA ASP A 58 3.96 -14.67 8.12
C ASP A 58 4.50 -13.66 7.09
N ALA A 59 3.61 -12.79 6.57
CA ALA A 59 3.98 -11.65 5.75
C ALA A 59 3.13 -10.42 6.05
N ILE A 60 3.67 -9.23 5.83
CA ILE A 60 2.92 -7.98 5.86
C ILE A 60 3.01 -7.29 4.51
N PHE A 61 1.84 -7.02 3.93
CA PHE A 61 1.69 -6.15 2.78
C PHE A 61 1.70 -4.70 3.23
N THR A 62 2.47 -3.87 2.56
CA THR A 62 2.62 -2.45 2.90
C THR A 62 2.79 -1.60 1.65
N ARG A 63 2.89 -0.29 1.82
CA ARG A 63 3.17 0.68 0.76
C ARG A 63 4.11 1.74 1.30
N HIS A 64 5.14 2.06 0.51
CA HIS A 64 6.09 3.11 0.82
C HIS A 64 6.23 4.03 -0.39
N GLY A 65 6.51 5.30 -0.17
CA GLY A 65 6.78 6.27 -1.23
C GLY A 65 8.28 6.39 -1.56
N SER A 66 9.15 5.88 -0.68
CA SER A 66 10.59 5.99 -0.82
C SER A 66 11.35 4.86 -0.10
N LEU A 67 12.62 4.69 -0.46
CA LEU A 67 13.53 3.77 0.22
C LEU A 67 13.63 4.07 1.72
N ALA A 68 13.76 5.35 2.09
CA ALA A 68 13.87 5.75 3.50
C ALA A 68 12.64 5.41 4.32
N GLU A 69 11.44 5.60 3.76
CA GLU A 69 10.19 5.17 4.41
C GLU A 69 10.14 3.64 4.56
N GLY A 70 10.58 2.90 3.55
CA GLY A 70 10.71 1.45 3.60
C GLY A 70 11.65 0.99 4.72
N GLN A 71 12.82 1.60 4.84
CA GLN A 71 13.79 1.33 5.90
C GLN A 71 13.22 1.61 7.30
N ALA A 72 12.56 2.74 7.47
CA ALA A 72 11.93 3.11 8.75
C ALA A 72 10.83 2.12 9.14
N PHE A 73 10.00 1.71 8.18
CA PHE A 73 8.94 0.71 8.39
C PHE A 73 9.54 -0.66 8.73
N TYR A 74 10.54 -1.09 7.98
CA TYR A 74 11.24 -2.35 8.18
C TYR A 74 11.83 -2.44 9.58
N ALA A 75 12.59 -1.42 9.99
CA ALA A 75 13.20 -1.36 11.32
C ALA A 75 12.14 -1.41 12.44
N ASP A 76 11.05 -0.64 12.31
CA ASP A 76 9.97 -0.61 13.31
C ASP A 76 9.27 -1.98 13.43
N VAL A 77 8.93 -2.63 12.33
CA VAL A 77 8.23 -3.92 12.35
C VAL A 77 9.13 -5.03 12.87
N LYS A 78 10.39 -5.10 12.41
CA LYS A 78 11.35 -6.13 12.86
C LYS A 78 11.68 -5.98 14.36
N ALA A 79 11.80 -4.76 14.86
CA ALA A 79 12.04 -4.50 16.29
C ALA A 79 10.90 -4.99 17.22
N ARG A 80 9.70 -5.22 16.70
CA ARG A 80 8.55 -5.73 17.47
C ARG A 80 8.54 -7.25 17.65
N LEU A 81 9.22 -8.01 16.77
CA LEU A 81 9.17 -9.47 16.74
C LEU A 81 9.67 -10.14 18.03
N PRO A 82 10.78 -9.70 18.66
CA PRO A 82 11.28 -10.31 19.88
C PRO A 82 10.28 -10.30 21.04
N LYS A 83 9.40 -9.31 21.11
CA LYS A 83 8.30 -9.25 22.09
C LYS A 83 7.39 -10.48 22.07
N TYR A 84 7.31 -11.14 20.91
CA TYR A 84 6.49 -12.32 20.67
C TYR A 84 7.31 -13.62 20.53
N GLY A 85 8.60 -13.58 20.88
CA GLY A 85 9.52 -14.72 20.77
C GLY A 85 9.80 -15.11 19.31
N ARG A 86 9.69 -14.15 18.38
CA ARG A 86 9.87 -14.39 16.95
C ARG A 86 11.20 -13.83 16.47
N ALA A 87 11.81 -14.55 15.53
CA ALA A 87 13.02 -14.11 14.84
C ALA A 87 12.70 -13.17 13.67
N GLU A 88 13.70 -12.44 13.21
CA GLU A 88 13.55 -11.46 12.13
C GLU A 88 13.00 -12.07 10.82
N HIS A 89 13.41 -13.29 10.50
CA HIS A 89 12.98 -13.99 9.29
C HIS A 89 11.55 -14.58 9.35
N ASP A 90 10.92 -14.60 10.52
CA ASP A 90 9.56 -15.14 10.71
C ASP A 90 8.45 -14.25 10.13
N LEU A 91 8.76 -13.00 9.78
CA LEU A 91 7.82 -12.08 9.14
C LEU A 91 8.47 -11.43 7.94
N LYS A 92 7.90 -11.64 6.76
CA LYS A 92 8.35 -11.01 5.52
C LYS A 92 7.63 -9.69 5.28
N ILE A 93 8.38 -8.65 4.96
CA ILE A 93 7.85 -7.32 4.62
C ILE A 93 7.83 -7.19 3.10
N LEU A 94 6.63 -7.12 2.53
CA LEU A 94 6.39 -7.18 1.10
C LEU A 94 5.61 -5.93 0.63
N PRO A 95 6.29 -4.83 0.27
CA PRO A 95 5.61 -3.68 -0.30
C PRO A 95 5.02 -4.01 -1.67
N GLY A 96 3.82 -3.47 -1.92
CA GLY A 96 3.22 -3.46 -3.25
C GLY A 96 3.88 -2.40 -4.12
N VAL A 97 4.48 -2.82 -5.23
CA VAL A 97 5.21 -1.95 -6.14
C VAL A 97 4.75 -2.12 -7.57
N GLY A 98 4.63 -1.00 -8.30
CA GLY A 98 4.51 -1.02 -9.74
C GLY A 98 5.89 -1.02 -10.41
N PHE A 99 5.89 -1.32 -11.69
CA PHE A 99 7.08 -1.20 -12.53
C PHE A 99 6.70 -0.76 -13.94
N VAL A 100 7.60 -0.06 -14.59
CA VAL A 100 7.49 0.32 -15.99
C VAL A 100 8.87 0.18 -16.63
N LEU A 101 8.95 -0.67 -17.64
CA LEU A 101 10.17 -0.98 -18.34
C LEU A 101 10.25 -0.21 -19.67
N GLY A 102 11.45 0.06 -20.13
CA GLY A 102 11.76 0.59 -21.44
C GLY A 102 13.17 0.19 -21.87
N ASP A 103 13.45 0.24 -23.16
CA ASP A 103 14.80 -0.06 -23.67
C ASP A 103 15.81 1.00 -23.26
N THR A 104 15.34 2.22 -23.00
CA THR A 104 16.12 3.32 -22.44
C THR A 104 15.43 3.94 -21.23
N PRO A 105 16.16 4.66 -20.34
CA PRO A 105 15.56 5.38 -19.23
C PRO A 105 14.53 6.41 -19.66
N GLU A 106 14.75 7.08 -20.80
CA GLU A 106 13.87 8.09 -21.38
C GLU A 106 12.55 7.46 -21.82
N GLU A 107 12.62 6.34 -22.54
CA GLU A 107 11.43 5.59 -22.96
C GLU A 107 10.62 5.09 -21.76
N ALA A 108 11.28 4.53 -20.74
CA ALA A 108 10.62 4.10 -19.52
C ALA A 108 9.90 5.27 -18.82
N ALA A 109 10.52 6.46 -18.77
CA ALA A 109 9.93 7.66 -18.20
C ALA A 109 8.71 8.15 -18.99
N GLU A 110 8.78 8.14 -20.32
CA GLU A 110 7.64 8.49 -21.20
C GLU A 110 6.47 7.51 -21.02
N ARG A 111 6.74 6.21 -21.05
CA ARG A 111 5.74 5.16 -20.77
C ARG A 111 5.11 5.34 -19.39
N HIS A 112 5.92 5.62 -18.38
CA HIS A 112 5.42 5.87 -17.02
C HIS A 112 4.49 7.09 -16.99
N ALA A 113 4.86 8.19 -17.61
CA ALA A 113 4.02 9.39 -17.67
C ALA A 113 2.67 9.09 -18.34
N GLU A 114 2.67 8.33 -19.45
CA GLU A 114 1.43 7.93 -20.13
C GLU A 114 0.57 7.00 -19.24
N VAL A 115 1.15 5.97 -18.63
CA VAL A 115 0.44 5.07 -17.71
C VAL A 115 -0.23 5.88 -16.58
N ARG A 116 0.49 6.84 -15.98
CA ARG A 116 -0.06 7.68 -14.92
C ARG A 116 -1.20 8.56 -15.42
N ARG A 117 -1.09 9.12 -16.61
CA ARG A 117 -2.17 9.92 -17.22
C ARG A 117 -3.42 9.09 -17.51
N GLN A 118 -3.25 7.83 -17.93
CA GLN A 118 -4.38 6.92 -18.17
C GLN A 118 -5.03 6.46 -16.84
N GLN A 119 -4.27 6.24 -15.80
CA GLN A 119 -4.78 5.86 -14.46
C GLN A 119 -5.55 6.99 -13.77
N VAL A 120 -5.19 8.25 -14.04
CA VAL A 120 -5.83 9.43 -13.48
C VAL A 120 -6.53 10.21 -14.58
N SER A 121 -7.77 9.83 -14.89
CA SER A 121 -8.61 10.60 -15.82
C SER A 121 -8.92 11.99 -15.25
N LEU A 122 -9.37 12.92 -16.11
CA LEU A 122 -9.80 14.25 -15.70
C LEU A 122 -10.84 14.19 -14.55
N GLN A 123 -11.84 13.32 -14.70
CA GLN A 123 -12.86 13.12 -13.70
C GLN A 123 -12.29 12.50 -12.41
N THR A 124 -11.40 11.52 -12.52
CA THR A 124 -10.74 10.90 -11.36
C THR A 124 -9.96 11.92 -10.56
N ALA A 125 -9.28 12.86 -11.22
CA ALA A 125 -8.53 13.92 -10.56
C ALA A 125 -9.43 14.80 -9.67
N ILE A 126 -10.58 15.22 -10.21
CA ILE A 126 -11.57 16.01 -9.44
C ILE A 126 -12.10 15.20 -8.26
N VAL A 127 -12.54 13.96 -8.48
CA VAL A 127 -13.07 13.10 -7.39
C VAL A 127 -12.05 12.89 -6.27
N LEU A 128 -10.77 12.69 -6.58
CA LEU A 128 -9.72 12.53 -5.58
C LEU A 128 -9.45 13.85 -4.83
N LEU A 129 -9.52 14.98 -5.51
CA LEU A 129 -9.41 16.28 -4.87
C LEU A 129 -10.59 16.54 -3.93
N GLU A 130 -11.83 16.22 -4.35
CA GLU A 130 -13.03 16.31 -3.52
C GLU A 130 -12.92 15.50 -2.23
N GLN A 131 -12.26 14.34 -2.26
CA GLN A 131 -12.04 13.54 -1.05
C GLN A 131 -11.24 14.29 0.02
N LEU A 132 -10.25 15.08 -0.38
CA LEU A 132 -9.50 15.92 0.56
C LEU A 132 -10.27 17.20 0.92
N TRP A 133 -10.81 17.91 -0.08
CA TRP A 133 -11.52 19.17 0.13
C TRP A 133 -12.87 19.02 0.81
N ASN A 134 -13.51 17.86 0.73
CA ASN A 134 -14.86 17.58 1.22
C ASN A 134 -15.91 18.58 0.70
N ARG A 135 -15.77 18.97 -0.56
CA ARG A 135 -16.63 19.92 -1.27
C ARG A 135 -16.91 19.40 -2.67
N ASP A 136 -18.01 19.85 -3.26
CA ASP A 136 -18.28 19.63 -4.69
C ASP A 136 -17.34 20.53 -5.51
N LEU A 137 -16.48 19.90 -6.29
CA LEU A 137 -15.52 20.54 -7.18
C LEU A 137 -15.76 20.14 -8.65
N SER A 138 -16.94 19.58 -8.96
CA SER A 138 -17.28 19.10 -10.31
C SER A 138 -17.24 20.19 -11.38
N GLY A 139 -17.35 21.47 -10.99
CA GLY A 139 -17.23 22.63 -11.89
C GLY A 139 -15.81 23.15 -12.09
N PHE A 140 -14.79 22.54 -11.46
CA PHE A 140 -13.41 22.94 -11.63
C PHE A 140 -12.80 22.35 -12.90
N ASP A 141 -11.90 23.13 -13.54
CA ASP A 141 -11.08 22.63 -14.62
C ASP A 141 -9.99 21.67 -14.06
N PRO A 142 -9.98 20.40 -14.46
CA PRO A 142 -8.98 19.43 -13.96
C PRO A 142 -7.53 19.79 -14.32
N ASP A 143 -7.31 20.54 -15.38
CA ASP A 143 -5.98 21.02 -15.79
C ASP A 143 -5.70 22.43 -15.21
N GLY A 144 -6.69 23.04 -14.54
CA GLY A 144 -6.60 24.35 -13.90
C GLY A 144 -5.96 24.32 -12.50
N PRO A 145 -5.91 25.49 -11.85
CA PRO A 145 -5.30 25.62 -10.51
C PRO A 145 -6.16 24.97 -9.42
N LEU A 146 -5.52 24.68 -8.29
CA LEU A 146 -6.21 24.20 -7.10
C LEU A 146 -7.15 25.27 -6.52
N PRO A 147 -8.21 24.84 -5.77
CA PRO A 147 -9.07 25.78 -5.06
C PRO A 147 -8.28 26.68 -4.10
N ASP A 148 -8.64 27.96 -4.06
CA ASP A 148 -8.03 28.97 -3.18
C ASP A 148 -8.63 28.97 -1.75
N PHE A 149 -9.77 28.27 -1.57
CA PHE A 149 -10.44 28.10 -0.28
C PHE A 149 -10.05 26.79 0.42
N ASP A 150 -10.17 26.75 1.72
CA ASP A 150 -9.78 25.60 2.53
C ASP A 150 -10.79 24.44 2.46
N PRO A 151 -10.29 23.21 2.70
CA PRO A 151 -11.14 22.02 2.87
C PRO A 151 -12.18 22.21 3.98
N ASP A 152 -13.34 21.60 3.79
CA ASP A 152 -14.34 21.46 4.84
C ASP A 152 -13.96 20.34 5.78
N VAL A 153 -13.57 20.69 7.00
CA VAL A 153 -13.18 19.73 8.04
C VAL A 153 -14.34 19.33 8.96
N SER A 154 -15.56 19.78 8.66
CA SER A 154 -16.74 19.38 9.42
C SER A 154 -16.97 17.87 9.39
N ALA A 155 -17.76 17.36 10.34
CA ALA A 155 -18.12 15.95 10.42
C ALA A 155 -19.04 15.49 9.26
N THR A 156 -19.67 16.45 8.57
CA THR A 156 -20.57 16.16 7.45
C THR A 156 -19.76 15.81 6.22
N THR A 157 -19.98 14.64 5.67
CA THR A 157 -19.31 14.18 4.45
C THR A 157 -20.11 14.60 3.22
N VAL A 158 -19.57 15.44 2.39
CA VAL A 158 -20.13 15.89 1.11
C VAL A 158 -19.63 15.01 -0.03
N ALA A 159 -18.33 14.73 -0.07
CA ALA A 159 -17.71 13.92 -1.10
C ALA A 159 -18.07 12.43 -0.96
N LYS A 160 -18.59 11.83 -2.04
CA LYS A 160 -18.90 10.39 -2.08
C LYS A 160 -17.64 9.55 -1.95
N GLY A 161 -17.70 8.50 -1.14
CA GLY A 161 -16.58 7.57 -0.94
C GLY A 161 -15.41 8.14 -0.15
N ARG A 162 -15.60 9.27 0.54
CA ARG A 162 -14.57 9.86 1.39
C ARG A 162 -14.14 8.88 2.46
N THR A 163 -12.87 8.53 2.43
CA THR A 163 -12.18 7.84 3.52
C THR A 163 -11.25 8.82 4.20
N ARG A 164 -11.17 8.76 5.53
CA ARG A 164 -10.23 9.62 6.29
C ARG A 164 -8.80 9.11 6.07
N GLN A 165 -8.18 9.56 4.99
CA GLN A 165 -6.84 9.13 4.58
C GLN A 165 -5.72 9.99 5.17
N HIS A 166 -6.05 11.16 5.71
CA HIS A 166 -5.08 12.13 6.22
C HIS A 166 -5.44 12.51 7.66
N ASP A 167 -4.45 12.48 8.54
CA ASP A 167 -4.63 12.87 9.95
C ASP A 167 -4.88 14.38 10.09
N ASP A 168 -4.24 15.21 9.25
CA ASP A 168 -4.44 16.66 9.17
C ASP A 168 -4.75 17.10 7.73
N THR A 169 -6.04 17.23 7.44
CA THR A 169 -6.56 17.64 6.13
C THR A 169 -6.08 19.05 5.73
N LEU A 170 -6.04 19.99 6.67
CA LEU A 170 -5.64 21.38 6.39
C LEU A 170 -4.14 21.48 6.10
N ALA A 171 -3.31 20.76 6.86
CA ALA A 171 -1.88 20.69 6.59
C ALA A 171 -1.60 20.07 5.23
N THR A 172 -2.29 18.97 4.88
CA THR A 172 -2.18 18.31 3.57
C THR A 172 -2.57 19.26 2.45
N ALA A 173 -3.67 19.99 2.57
CA ALA A 173 -4.10 20.95 1.56
C ALA A 173 -3.08 22.09 1.36
N ARG A 174 -2.48 22.59 2.44
CA ARG A 174 -1.39 23.57 2.36
C ARG A 174 -0.18 23.03 1.61
N GLN A 175 0.25 21.82 1.94
CA GLN A 175 1.37 21.16 1.26
C GLN A 175 1.09 20.95 -0.25
N TRP A 176 -0.13 20.54 -0.60
CA TRP A 176 -0.52 20.35 -1.99
C TRP A 176 -0.54 21.66 -2.78
N ARG A 177 -1.05 22.74 -2.19
CA ARG A 177 -1.00 24.06 -2.83
C ARG A 177 0.43 24.57 -3.01
N GLU A 178 1.29 24.37 -2.01
CA GLU A 178 2.70 24.76 -2.11
C GLU A 178 3.41 23.96 -3.20
N LEU A 179 3.21 22.64 -3.26
CA LEU A 179 3.74 21.78 -4.30
C LEU A 179 3.26 22.21 -5.70
N SER A 180 1.96 22.44 -5.85
CA SER A 180 1.36 22.91 -7.11
C SER A 180 1.97 24.22 -7.59
N ARG A 181 2.14 25.21 -6.69
CA ARG A 181 2.75 26.51 -7.04
C ARG A 181 4.22 26.37 -7.38
N ARG A 182 4.99 25.61 -6.59
CA ARG A 182 6.42 25.41 -6.80
C ARG A 182 6.73 24.77 -8.15
N GLU A 183 5.91 23.84 -8.58
CA GLU A 183 6.13 23.04 -9.79
C GLU A 183 5.17 23.39 -10.93
N ASN A 184 4.35 24.41 -10.76
CA ASN A 184 3.35 24.84 -11.74
C ASN A 184 2.42 23.72 -12.19
N LEU A 185 1.88 22.94 -11.23
CA LEU A 185 1.01 21.79 -11.51
C LEU A 185 -0.46 22.20 -11.46
N GLY A 186 -1.24 21.81 -12.46
CA GLY A 186 -2.70 21.79 -12.38
C GLY A 186 -3.22 20.69 -11.45
N ILE A 187 -4.53 20.64 -11.23
CA ILE A 187 -5.19 19.68 -10.35
C ILE A 187 -4.78 18.25 -10.73
N ARG A 188 -4.92 17.88 -12.00
CA ARG A 188 -4.65 16.53 -12.48
C ARG A 188 -3.19 16.13 -12.27
N ASP A 189 -2.26 16.98 -12.67
CA ASP A 189 -0.82 16.68 -12.54
C ASP A 189 -0.41 16.58 -11.06
N LEU A 190 -0.97 17.43 -10.21
CA LEU A 190 -0.79 17.31 -8.76
C LEU A 190 -1.31 15.97 -8.24
N ILE A 191 -2.54 15.59 -8.59
CA ILE A 191 -3.13 14.31 -8.15
C ILE A 191 -2.30 13.13 -8.66
N ILE A 192 -1.85 13.14 -9.91
CA ILE A 192 -0.92 12.15 -10.45
C ILE A 192 0.31 12.02 -9.55
N LYS A 193 0.88 13.14 -9.13
CA LYS A 193 2.09 13.18 -8.31
C LYS A 193 1.86 12.68 -6.89
N VAL A 194 0.83 13.18 -6.20
CA VAL A 194 0.59 12.89 -4.77
C VAL A 194 -0.06 11.52 -4.52
N THR A 195 -0.72 10.94 -5.52
CA THR A 195 -1.29 9.59 -5.44
C THR A 195 -0.38 8.51 -6.02
N GLY A 196 0.82 8.88 -6.45
CA GLY A 196 1.82 7.94 -6.94
C GLY A 196 2.14 6.88 -5.89
N ARG A 197 2.18 5.61 -6.34
CA ARG A 197 2.71 4.51 -5.53
C ARG A 197 4.20 4.37 -5.83
N GLN A 198 4.93 3.63 -4.96
CA GLN A 198 6.28 3.23 -5.31
C GLN A 198 6.27 2.50 -6.65
N GLN A 199 7.07 2.98 -7.58
CA GLN A 199 7.26 2.37 -8.88
C GLN A 199 8.74 2.33 -9.20
N PHE A 200 9.15 1.23 -9.80
CA PHE A 200 10.46 1.09 -10.41
C PHE A 200 10.32 1.41 -11.90
N VAL A 201 11.03 2.41 -12.36
CA VAL A 201 10.94 2.92 -13.74
C VAL A 201 12.34 2.99 -14.33
N GLY A 202 12.55 2.29 -15.43
CA GLY A 202 13.86 2.27 -16.07
C GLY A 202 14.04 1.08 -17.00
N THR A 203 15.27 0.85 -17.42
CA THR A 203 15.63 -0.37 -18.14
C THR A 203 15.51 -1.59 -17.20
N PRO A 204 15.37 -2.83 -17.71
CA PRO A 204 15.35 -4.02 -16.90
C PRO A 204 16.51 -4.10 -15.89
N ALA A 205 17.72 -3.73 -16.31
CA ALA A 205 18.90 -3.72 -15.45
C ALA A 205 18.78 -2.70 -14.30
N GLN A 206 18.30 -1.48 -14.59
CA GLN A 206 18.10 -0.45 -13.57
C GLN A 206 17.02 -0.86 -12.56
N VAL A 207 15.90 -1.39 -13.04
CA VAL A 207 14.80 -1.86 -12.17
C VAL A 207 15.27 -3.00 -11.28
N ALA A 208 16.01 -3.96 -11.81
CA ALA A 208 16.58 -5.06 -11.02
C ALA A 208 17.56 -4.55 -9.94
N GLU A 209 18.43 -3.60 -10.28
CA GLU A 209 19.35 -2.98 -9.32
C GLU A 209 18.63 -2.21 -8.23
N ASP A 210 17.61 -1.42 -8.59
CA ASP A 210 16.80 -0.68 -7.62
C ASP A 210 16.04 -1.61 -6.67
N MET A 211 15.42 -2.66 -7.18
CA MET A 211 14.76 -3.67 -6.36
C MET A 211 15.75 -4.38 -5.43
N ASN A 212 16.92 -4.79 -5.95
CA ASN A 212 17.98 -5.38 -5.13
C ASN A 212 18.42 -4.42 -4.03
N ARG A 213 18.59 -3.13 -4.32
CA ARG A 213 18.95 -2.11 -3.33
C ARG A 213 17.97 -2.04 -2.17
N TYR A 214 16.65 -2.12 -2.43
CA TYR A 214 15.62 -2.15 -1.38
C TYR A 214 15.80 -3.33 -0.43
N VAL A 215 16.08 -4.51 -0.98
CA VAL A 215 16.32 -5.72 -0.16
C VAL A 215 17.63 -5.62 0.60
N GLN A 216 18.72 -5.24 -0.05
CA GLN A 216 20.05 -5.16 0.57
C GLN A 216 20.15 -4.07 1.65
N GLN A 217 19.31 -3.04 1.55
CA GLN A 217 19.30 -1.93 2.51
C GLN A 217 18.18 -2.04 3.55
N ASN A 218 17.61 -3.22 3.74
CA ASN A 218 16.58 -3.48 4.75
C ASN A 218 15.36 -2.55 4.63
N ALA A 219 14.85 -2.37 3.41
CA ALA A 219 13.59 -1.68 3.15
C ALA A 219 12.45 -2.67 2.82
N SER A 220 12.78 -3.90 2.43
CA SER A 220 11.83 -4.98 2.16
C SER A 220 12.52 -6.35 2.23
N ASP A 221 11.73 -7.43 2.38
CA ASP A 221 12.21 -8.81 2.19
C ASP A 221 11.89 -9.35 0.78
N GLY A 222 11.21 -8.58 -0.05
CA GLY A 222 10.74 -8.89 -1.38
C GLY A 222 9.62 -7.94 -1.77
N PHE A 223 8.85 -8.27 -2.82
CA PHE A 223 7.83 -7.37 -3.36
C PHE A 223 6.56 -8.11 -3.75
N ILE A 224 5.43 -7.41 -3.71
CA ILE A 224 4.21 -7.80 -4.41
C ILE A 224 4.13 -6.93 -5.67
N LEU A 225 4.31 -7.57 -6.82
CA LEU A 225 4.26 -6.88 -8.10
C LEU A 225 2.83 -6.50 -8.47
N VAL A 226 2.64 -5.24 -8.85
CA VAL A 226 1.35 -4.69 -9.27
C VAL A 226 1.51 -4.14 -10.68
N PRO A 227 1.40 -4.99 -11.71
CA PRO A 227 1.50 -4.55 -13.09
C PRO A 227 0.34 -3.62 -13.45
N HIS A 228 0.56 -2.68 -14.35
CA HIS A 228 -0.49 -1.78 -14.83
C HIS A 228 -1.41 -2.44 -15.87
N LEU A 229 -0.96 -3.52 -16.52
CA LEU A 229 -1.73 -4.35 -17.44
C LEU A 229 -1.56 -5.84 -17.08
N ILE A 230 -2.61 -6.64 -17.32
CA ILE A 230 -2.61 -8.09 -17.14
C ILE A 230 -3.22 -8.73 -18.40
N PRO A 231 -2.57 -9.76 -19.00
CA PRO A 231 -1.35 -10.45 -18.54
C PRO A 231 -0.04 -9.78 -18.97
N SER A 232 -0.05 -8.98 -20.06
CA SER A 232 1.14 -8.50 -20.77
C SER A 232 2.16 -7.79 -19.88
N GLY A 233 1.72 -7.01 -18.91
CA GLY A 233 2.64 -6.32 -18.01
C GLY A 233 3.43 -7.24 -17.09
N ILE A 234 2.92 -8.43 -16.75
CA ILE A 234 3.68 -9.41 -15.98
C ILE A 234 4.62 -10.21 -16.90
N GLU A 235 4.17 -10.52 -18.12
CA GLU A 235 4.98 -11.19 -19.15
C GLU A 235 6.24 -10.35 -19.45
N GLU A 236 6.09 -9.05 -19.70
CA GLU A 236 7.20 -8.13 -19.93
C GLU A 236 8.24 -8.09 -18.78
N PHE A 237 7.81 -8.37 -17.55
CA PHE A 237 8.70 -8.39 -16.39
C PHE A 237 9.45 -9.72 -16.24
N VAL A 238 8.87 -10.82 -16.70
CA VAL A 238 9.41 -12.18 -16.54
C VAL A 238 10.38 -12.53 -17.67
N ASP A 239 10.14 -12.02 -18.89
CA ASP A 239 10.97 -12.26 -20.08
C ASP A 239 12.25 -11.40 -20.05
#